data_acbe6c488f1e4053eb9ed3efa503b1d8
#
_entry.id   acbe6c488f1e4053eb9ed3efa503b1d8
#
_cell.length_a   1.000
_cell.length_b   1.000
_cell.length_c   1.000
_cell.angle_alpha   90.00
_cell.angle_beta   90.00
_cell.angle_gamma   90.00
#
_symmetry.space_group_name_H-M   'P 1'
#
loop_
_entity.id
_entity.type
_entity.pdbx_description
1 polymer ?
#
loop_
_entity_poly.entity_id
_entity_poly.type
_entity_poly.pdbx_seq_one_letter_code
_entity_poly.pdbx_strand_id
1 'polypeptide(L)'
;MNEREKLEQAIATAKEIHKRQKYSRIDFYDPYPFQKNFHDTGFENNQRLLMCANRIGKSYCGAAEMAMHLTGLYPDWWQGRKYRKAITAWVGGVSNESTRDICQAELLGPPEDPEAWGTGAIPKDCIVSSERKPGVPNAKSLGLIKHISGSNSTVHFKSYESGVEKWM
;
A
#
# COMPACT_ATOMS: atom_id res chain seq x y z
N MET A 1 -15.80 37.58 -7.51
CA MET A 1 -15.55 36.33 -8.26
C MET A 1 -16.73 36.12 -9.19
N ASN A 2 -16.49 36.18 -10.49
CA ASN A 2 -17.54 35.98 -11.50
C ASN A 2 -17.87 34.47 -11.69
N GLU A 3 -18.94 34.16 -12.43
CA GLU A 3 -19.35 32.76 -12.63
C GLU A 3 -18.30 31.91 -13.37
N ARG A 4 -17.55 32.51 -14.27
CA ARG A 4 -16.47 31.86 -15.00
C ARG A 4 -15.31 31.49 -14.07
N GLU A 5 -14.90 32.38 -13.17
CA GLU A 5 -13.85 32.09 -12.17
C GLU A 5 -14.28 30.98 -11.21
N LYS A 6 -15.57 30.96 -10.79
CA LYS A 6 -16.12 29.87 -9.96
C LYS A 6 -16.09 28.53 -10.69
N LEU A 7 -16.43 28.51 -11.97
CA LEU A 7 -16.43 27.30 -12.78
C LEU A 7 -15.00 26.79 -12.98
N GLU A 8 -14.04 27.65 -13.31
CA GLU A 8 -12.63 27.28 -13.48
C GLU A 8 -12.06 26.72 -12.17
N GLN A 9 -12.38 27.31 -11.02
CA GLN A 9 -11.97 26.81 -9.71
C GLN A 9 -12.61 25.45 -9.39
N ALA A 10 -13.89 25.25 -9.70
CA ALA A 10 -14.57 23.97 -9.50
C ALA A 10 -13.94 22.85 -10.36
N ILE A 11 -13.62 23.15 -11.63
CA ILE A 11 -12.94 22.21 -12.53
C ILE A 11 -11.54 21.85 -11.99
N ALA A 12 -10.77 22.81 -11.54
CA ALA A 12 -9.45 22.59 -10.97
C ALA A 12 -9.52 21.69 -9.71
N THR A 13 -10.47 21.99 -8.81
CA THR A 13 -10.72 21.18 -7.62
C THR A 13 -11.14 19.75 -7.97
N ALA A 14 -12.04 19.58 -8.93
CA ALA A 14 -12.47 18.24 -9.38
C ALA A 14 -11.31 17.42 -9.98
N LYS A 15 -10.44 18.04 -10.78
CA LYS A 15 -9.24 17.41 -11.33
C LYS A 15 -8.27 16.97 -10.22
N GLU A 16 -8.08 17.80 -9.21
CA GLU A 16 -7.20 17.47 -8.08
C GLU A 16 -7.77 16.33 -7.24
N ILE A 17 -9.08 16.33 -6.95
CA ILE A 17 -9.76 15.22 -6.27
C ILE A 17 -9.60 13.93 -7.06
N HIS A 18 -9.83 13.96 -8.38
CA HIS A 18 -9.68 12.77 -9.23
C HIS A 18 -8.23 12.26 -9.24
N LYS A 19 -7.24 13.15 -9.31
CA LYS A 19 -5.82 12.80 -9.22
C LYS A 19 -5.50 12.13 -7.86
N ARG A 20 -6.00 12.67 -6.75
CA ARG A 20 -5.81 12.09 -5.42
C ARG A 20 -6.49 10.72 -5.30
N GLN A 21 -7.72 10.57 -5.78
CA GLN A 21 -8.41 9.27 -5.80
C GLN A 21 -7.62 8.20 -6.58
N LYS A 22 -6.93 8.60 -7.66
CA LYS A 22 -6.12 7.69 -8.46
C LYS A 22 -4.77 7.35 -7.81
N TYR A 23 -4.06 8.34 -7.23
CA TYR A 23 -2.68 8.23 -6.82
C TYR A 23 -2.43 8.34 -5.31
N SER A 24 -3.49 8.42 -4.51
CA SER A 24 -3.45 8.45 -3.04
C SER A 24 -4.65 7.69 -2.46
N ARG A 25 -4.83 6.45 -2.91
CA ARG A 25 -6.01 5.62 -2.54
C ARG A 25 -6.16 5.42 -1.04
N ILE A 26 -5.06 5.46 -0.30
CA ILE A 26 -5.07 5.34 1.16
C ILE A 26 -5.90 6.44 1.83
N ASP A 27 -5.95 7.66 1.26
CA ASP A 27 -6.74 8.78 1.78
C ASP A 27 -8.26 8.51 1.69
N PHE A 28 -8.66 7.60 0.82
CA PHE A 28 -10.05 7.24 0.54
C PHE A 28 -10.38 5.81 1.00
N TYR A 29 -9.47 5.18 1.76
CA TYR A 29 -9.71 3.85 2.29
C TYR A 29 -10.74 3.90 3.43
N ASP A 30 -11.90 3.33 3.17
CA ASP A 30 -13.00 3.17 4.13
C ASP A 30 -13.18 1.67 4.44
N PRO A 31 -12.66 1.18 5.58
CA PRO A 31 -12.68 -0.23 5.90
C PRO A 31 -14.08 -0.70 6.32
N TYR A 32 -14.46 -1.89 5.88
CA TYR A 32 -15.60 -2.57 6.47
C TYR A 32 -15.40 -2.81 7.98
N PRO A 33 -16.47 -2.96 8.78
CA PRO A 33 -16.35 -3.13 10.23
C PRO A 33 -15.40 -4.25 10.66
N PHE A 34 -15.37 -5.39 9.97
CA PHE A 34 -14.46 -6.50 10.26
C PHE A 34 -13.00 -6.18 9.92
N GLN A 35 -12.74 -5.39 8.86
CA GLN A 35 -11.40 -4.93 8.51
C GLN A 35 -10.89 -3.92 9.53
N LYS A 36 -11.77 -2.99 9.94
CA LYS A 36 -11.44 -2.03 11.00
C LYS A 36 -11.07 -2.75 12.30
N ASN A 37 -11.87 -3.74 12.72
CA ASN A 37 -11.57 -4.56 13.90
C ASN A 37 -10.23 -5.30 13.74
N PHE A 38 -9.92 -5.84 12.56
CA PHE A 38 -8.63 -6.46 12.29
C PHE A 38 -7.47 -5.47 12.46
N HIS A 39 -7.60 -4.24 11.96
CA HIS A 39 -6.60 -3.19 12.15
C HIS A 39 -6.43 -2.81 13.62
N ASP A 40 -7.53 -2.60 14.34
CA ASP A 40 -7.53 -2.15 15.74
C ASP A 40 -6.86 -3.20 16.65
N THR A 41 -7.10 -4.49 16.42
CA THR A 41 -6.44 -5.58 17.17
C THR A 41 -4.92 -5.63 17.00
N GLY A 42 -4.36 -4.96 15.99
CA GLY A 42 -2.91 -4.80 15.81
C GLY A 42 -2.22 -3.96 16.88
N PHE A 43 -2.97 -3.24 17.71
CA PHE A 43 -2.41 -2.52 18.84
C PHE A 43 -1.84 -3.47 19.89
N GLU A 44 -2.58 -4.51 20.24
CA GLU A 44 -2.24 -5.45 21.31
C GLU A 44 -1.58 -6.75 20.79
N ASN A 45 -1.94 -7.17 19.55
CA ASN A 45 -1.54 -8.46 19.02
C ASN A 45 -0.41 -8.33 17.98
N ASN A 46 0.71 -9.03 18.22
CA ASN A 46 1.82 -9.10 17.28
C ASN A 46 1.53 -10.05 16.10
N GLN A 47 0.61 -11.00 16.27
CA GLN A 47 0.21 -11.96 15.24
C GLN A 47 -1.31 -11.94 15.09
N ARG A 48 -1.78 -11.87 13.85
CA ARG A 48 -3.21 -11.83 13.53
C ARG A 48 -3.48 -12.64 12.27
N LEU A 49 -4.62 -13.28 12.22
CA LEU A 49 -5.07 -14.04 11.07
C LEU A 49 -6.43 -13.50 10.61
N LEU A 50 -6.50 -12.99 9.39
CA LEU A 50 -7.74 -12.56 8.75
C LEU A 50 -8.32 -13.69 7.90
N MET A 51 -9.19 -14.50 8.49
CA MET A 51 -9.92 -15.56 7.82
C MET A 51 -11.30 -15.06 7.37
N CYS A 52 -11.51 -15.03 6.09
CA CYS A 52 -12.77 -14.56 5.52
C CYS A 52 -13.00 -15.20 4.14
N ALA A 53 -14.23 -15.11 3.63
CA ALA A 53 -14.60 -15.57 2.29
C ALA A 53 -13.76 -14.89 1.18
N ASN A 54 -13.80 -15.43 -0.03
CA ASN A 54 -13.13 -14.81 -1.17
C ASN A 54 -13.83 -13.52 -1.59
N ARG A 55 -13.07 -12.60 -2.21
CA ARG A 55 -13.54 -11.34 -2.82
C ARG A 55 -14.14 -10.31 -1.85
N ILE A 56 -13.86 -10.40 -0.55
CA ILE A 56 -14.29 -9.41 0.44
C ILE A 56 -13.19 -8.41 0.83
N GLY A 57 -12.16 -8.27 -0.01
CA GLY A 57 -11.14 -7.24 0.17
C GLY A 57 -10.02 -7.56 1.17
N LYS A 58 -9.71 -8.85 1.46
CA LYS A 58 -8.60 -9.23 2.37
C LYS A 58 -7.25 -8.66 1.93
N SER A 59 -6.89 -8.87 0.66
CA SER A 59 -5.60 -8.41 0.11
C SER A 59 -5.51 -6.89 0.16
N TYR A 60 -6.59 -6.20 -0.18
CA TYR A 60 -6.65 -4.75 -0.11
C TYR A 60 -6.56 -4.23 1.34
N CYS A 61 -7.21 -4.89 2.30
CA CYS A 61 -7.09 -4.59 3.73
C CYS A 61 -5.63 -4.70 4.20
N GLY A 62 -4.96 -5.81 3.88
CA GLY A 62 -3.54 -5.99 4.21
C GLY A 62 -2.62 -4.98 3.53
N ALA A 63 -2.89 -4.64 2.26
CA ALA A 63 -2.13 -3.64 1.52
C ALA A 63 -2.32 -2.23 2.11
N ALA A 64 -3.54 -1.86 2.51
CA ALA A 64 -3.82 -0.58 3.15
C ALA A 64 -3.08 -0.45 4.49
N GLU A 65 -3.14 -1.47 5.35
CA GLU A 65 -2.39 -1.49 6.61
C GLU A 65 -0.88 -1.38 6.37
N MET A 66 -0.35 -2.17 5.43
CA MET A 66 1.08 -2.12 5.09
C MET A 66 1.50 -0.75 4.55
N ALA A 67 0.68 -0.14 3.69
CA ALA A 67 0.94 1.21 3.16
C ALA A 67 0.96 2.26 4.29
N MET A 68 0.02 2.20 5.25
CA MET A 68 0.01 3.07 6.42
C MET A 68 1.27 2.90 7.27
N HIS A 69 1.73 1.67 7.48
CA HIS A 69 2.94 1.40 8.25
C HIS A 69 4.21 1.87 7.54
N LEU A 70 4.31 1.67 6.21
CA LEU A 70 5.47 2.07 5.43
C LEU A 70 5.58 3.59 5.28
N THR A 71 4.44 4.29 5.16
CA THR A 71 4.42 5.74 4.96
C THR A 71 4.32 6.54 6.26
N GLY A 72 3.75 5.94 7.31
CA GLY A 72 3.37 6.63 8.54
C GLY A 72 2.09 7.47 8.40
N LEU A 73 1.39 7.40 7.27
CA LEU A 73 0.14 8.11 6.99
C LEU A 73 -1.04 7.31 7.55
N TYR A 74 -1.42 7.62 8.79
CA TYR A 74 -2.55 6.97 9.46
C TYR A 74 -3.77 7.88 9.44
N PRO A 75 -4.96 7.38 9.05
CA PRO A 75 -6.19 8.15 9.11
C PRO A 75 -6.64 8.36 10.58
N ASP A 76 -7.52 9.34 10.80
CA ASP A 76 -8.00 9.70 12.14
C ASP A 76 -8.71 8.56 12.88
N TRP A 77 -9.39 7.69 12.14
CA TRP A 77 -10.08 6.52 12.70
C TRP A 77 -9.17 5.37 13.14
N TRP A 78 -7.85 5.42 12.82
CA TRP A 78 -6.91 4.34 13.11
C TRP A 78 -6.63 4.18 14.61
N GLN A 79 -6.93 3.00 15.15
CA GLN A 79 -6.70 2.62 16.55
C GLN A 79 -5.59 1.58 16.72
N GLY A 80 -5.11 0.98 15.61
CA GLY A 80 -4.05 -0.01 15.62
C GLY A 80 -2.67 0.58 15.96
N ARG A 81 -1.64 -0.27 15.87
CA ARG A 81 -0.26 0.14 16.11
C ARG A 81 0.18 1.20 15.09
N LYS A 82 0.89 2.24 15.55
CA LYS A 82 1.49 3.29 14.71
C LYS A 82 3.01 3.23 14.77
N TYR A 83 3.65 3.14 13.63
CA TYR A 83 5.10 3.29 13.52
C TYR A 83 5.43 4.76 13.24
N ARG A 84 6.20 5.38 14.15
CA ARG A 84 6.59 6.80 14.05
C ARG A 84 7.93 7.00 13.32
N LYS A 85 8.61 5.90 12.98
CA LYS A 85 9.87 5.87 12.25
C LYS A 85 9.75 4.94 11.07
N ALA A 86 10.57 5.15 10.07
CA ALA A 86 10.69 4.25 8.93
C ALA A 86 10.97 2.81 9.38
N ILE A 87 10.38 1.86 8.69
CA ILE A 87 10.44 0.43 9.00
C ILE A 87 10.96 -0.39 7.82
N THR A 88 11.43 -1.58 8.11
CA THR A 88 11.62 -2.64 7.12
C THR A 88 10.49 -3.66 7.26
N ALA A 89 9.80 -3.93 6.18
CA ALA A 89 8.68 -4.85 6.14
C ALA A 89 8.87 -5.93 5.09
N TRP A 90 8.26 -7.10 5.31
CA TRP A 90 8.22 -8.20 4.34
C TRP A 90 6.78 -8.46 3.94
N VAL A 91 6.56 -8.57 2.64
CA VAL A 91 5.28 -8.92 2.06
C VAL A 91 5.49 -10.16 1.17
N GLY A 92 4.70 -11.18 1.39
CA GLY A 92 4.93 -12.45 0.73
C GLY A 92 3.68 -13.15 0.23
N GLY A 93 3.85 -13.85 -0.87
CA GLY A 93 2.87 -14.77 -1.46
C GLY A 93 3.42 -16.19 -1.58
N VAL A 94 2.60 -17.09 -2.08
CA VAL A 94 2.98 -18.50 -2.26
C VAL A 94 4.11 -18.62 -3.28
N SER A 95 3.96 -18.02 -4.46
CA SER A 95 4.95 -17.97 -5.53
C SER A 95 5.46 -16.56 -5.79
N ASN A 96 6.50 -16.43 -6.60
CA ASN A 96 6.99 -15.14 -7.05
C ASN A 96 5.97 -14.41 -7.92
N GLU A 97 5.25 -15.13 -8.78
CA GLU A 97 4.18 -14.62 -9.62
C GLU A 97 3.02 -14.12 -8.77
N SER A 98 2.54 -14.92 -7.82
CA SER A 98 1.45 -14.50 -6.92
C SER A 98 1.84 -13.32 -6.05
N THR A 99 3.09 -13.22 -5.64
CA THR A 99 3.62 -12.05 -4.91
C THR A 99 3.60 -10.80 -5.79
N ARG A 100 3.98 -10.92 -7.07
CA ARG A 100 3.93 -9.83 -8.05
C ARG A 100 2.48 -9.43 -8.34
N ASP A 101 1.63 -10.38 -8.71
CA ASP A 101 0.29 -10.12 -9.26
C ASP A 101 -0.72 -9.70 -8.18
N ILE A 102 -0.47 -10.05 -6.92
CA ILE A 102 -1.35 -9.70 -5.80
C ILE A 102 -0.67 -8.66 -4.91
N CYS A 103 0.42 -9.04 -4.23
CA CYS A 103 1.00 -8.19 -3.19
C CYS A 103 1.63 -6.91 -3.74
N GLN A 104 2.45 -7.03 -4.79
CA GLN A 104 3.07 -5.89 -5.45
C GLN A 104 2.02 -5.01 -6.14
N ALA A 105 1.07 -5.62 -6.86
CA ALA A 105 0.00 -4.89 -7.55
C ALA A 105 -0.88 -4.09 -6.59
N GLU A 106 -1.29 -4.67 -5.47
CA GLU A 106 -2.10 -3.98 -4.46
C GLU A 106 -1.34 -2.84 -3.77
N LEU A 107 -0.03 -2.97 -3.59
CA LEU A 107 0.79 -1.94 -2.93
C LEU A 107 1.22 -0.83 -3.89
N LEU A 108 1.74 -1.17 -5.07
CA LEU A 108 2.39 -0.22 -5.99
C LEU A 108 1.51 0.16 -7.18
N GLY A 109 0.64 -0.74 -7.63
CA GLY A 109 -0.11 -0.66 -8.89
C GLY A 109 0.28 -1.77 -9.86
N PRO A 110 -0.32 -1.82 -11.07
CA PRO A 110 -0.11 -2.87 -12.06
C PRO A 110 1.36 -3.12 -12.35
N PRO A 111 1.85 -4.37 -12.25
CA PRO A 111 3.27 -4.70 -12.48
C PRO A 111 3.74 -4.43 -13.91
N GLU A 112 2.84 -4.55 -14.89
CA GLU A 112 3.13 -4.39 -16.32
C GLU A 112 3.23 -2.92 -16.74
N ASP A 113 2.63 -2.00 -15.96
CA ASP A 113 2.56 -0.57 -16.26
C ASP A 113 3.26 0.27 -15.18
N PRO A 114 4.56 0.59 -15.36
CA PRO A 114 5.28 1.44 -14.42
C PRO A 114 4.72 2.87 -14.30
N GLU A 115 4.00 3.37 -15.33
CA GLU A 115 3.38 4.70 -15.28
C GLU A 115 2.15 4.73 -14.38
N ALA A 116 1.49 3.58 -14.20
CA ALA A 116 0.38 3.41 -13.27
C ALA A 116 0.82 3.19 -11.81
N TRP A 117 2.11 3.22 -11.52
CA TRP A 117 2.58 3.10 -10.14
C TRP A 117 2.12 4.26 -9.27
N GLY A 118 1.78 3.91 -8.02
CA GLY A 118 1.08 4.81 -7.11
C GLY A 118 -0.43 4.77 -7.25
N THR A 119 -0.96 3.88 -8.11
CA THR A 119 -2.39 3.54 -8.13
C THR A 119 -2.73 2.36 -7.20
N GLY A 120 -1.75 1.79 -6.53
CA GLY A 120 -1.93 0.85 -5.42
C GLY A 120 -2.27 1.57 -4.10
N ALA A 121 -2.06 0.86 -2.99
CA ALA A 121 -2.30 1.44 -1.66
C ALA A 121 -1.26 2.50 -1.26
N ILE A 122 -0.01 2.38 -1.75
CA ILE A 122 1.06 3.35 -1.46
C ILE A 122 0.90 4.55 -2.38
N PRO A 123 0.77 5.78 -1.84
CA PRO A 123 0.67 7.00 -2.64
C PRO A 123 1.88 7.17 -3.59
N LYS A 124 1.62 7.66 -4.79
CA LYS A 124 2.66 7.87 -5.82
C LYS A 124 3.84 8.69 -5.29
N ASP A 125 3.57 9.76 -4.56
CA ASP A 125 4.57 10.68 -4.04
C ASP A 125 5.41 10.08 -2.89
N CYS A 126 5.00 8.90 -2.38
CA CYS A 126 5.74 8.15 -1.38
C CYS A 126 6.64 7.07 -1.99
N ILE A 127 6.48 6.71 -3.26
CA ILE A 127 7.32 5.70 -3.92
C ILE A 127 8.62 6.38 -4.38
N VAL A 128 9.74 6.04 -3.74
CA VAL A 128 11.06 6.62 -4.05
C VAL A 128 11.75 5.84 -5.16
N SER A 129 11.87 4.52 -4.99
CA SER A 129 12.50 3.63 -5.96
C SER A 129 12.09 2.17 -5.75
N SER A 130 12.47 1.31 -6.67
CA SER A 130 12.29 -0.14 -6.53
C SER A 130 13.39 -0.89 -7.26
N GLU A 131 13.70 -2.09 -6.79
CA GLU A 131 14.64 -3.00 -7.41
C GLU A 131 13.92 -4.14 -8.13
N ARG A 132 14.43 -4.53 -9.30
CA ARG A 132 13.89 -5.67 -10.05
C ARG A 132 14.26 -6.98 -9.38
N LYS A 133 13.35 -7.95 -9.42
CA LYS A 133 13.63 -9.34 -9.02
C LYS A 133 14.18 -10.12 -10.22
N PRO A 134 15.40 -10.66 -10.16
CA PRO A 134 15.92 -11.49 -11.24
C PRO A 134 15.05 -12.72 -11.50
N GLY A 135 14.90 -13.09 -12.77
CA GLY A 135 14.21 -14.32 -13.17
C GLY A 135 12.68 -14.25 -13.21
N VAL A 136 12.06 -13.15 -12.77
CA VAL A 136 10.60 -13.00 -12.83
C VAL A 136 10.26 -11.66 -13.50
N PRO A 137 9.64 -11.68 -14.69
CA PRO A 137 9.28 -10.45 -15.40
C PRO A 137 8.42 -9.53 -14.54
N ASN A 138 8.70 -8.22 -14.57
CA ASN A 138 7.98 -7.15 -13.86
C ASN A 138 7.91 -7.30 -12.33
N ALA A 139 8.48 -8.35 -11.73
CA ALA A 139 8.55 -8.49 -10.29
C ALA A 139 9.62 -7.58 -9.66
N LYS A 140 9.33 -7.13 -8.45
CA LYS A 140 10.26 -6.38 -7.60
C LYS A 140 10.76 -7.23 -6.46
N SER A 141 12.01 -7.06 -6.11
CA SER A 141 12.59 -7.63 -4.88
C SER A 141 12.40 -6.70 -3.69
N LEU A 142 12.44 -5.38 -3.97
CA LEU A 142 12.43 -4.34 -2.96
C LEU A 142 11.72 -3.09 -3.47
N GLY A 143 11.03 -2.39 -2.56
CA GLY A 143 10.54 -1.03 -2.75
C GLY A 143 11.02 -0.12 -1.63
N LEU A 144 11.47 1.09 -1.99
CA LEU A 144 11.86 2.14 -1.06
C LEU A 144 10.75 3.18 -0.98
N ILE A 145 10.20 3.39 0.21
CA ILE A 145 8.99 4.17 0.44
C ILE A 145 9.28 5.31 1.43
N LYS A 146 8.95 6.53 1.04
CA LYS A 146 9.11 7.71 1.88
C LYS A 146 8.17 7.62 3.09
N HIS A 147 8.72 7.75 4.28
CA HIS A 147 7.99 7.82 5.54
C HIS A 147 7.90 9.26 6.05
N ILE A 148 6.81 9.61 6.74
CA ILE A 148 6.59 10.97 7.28
C ILE A 148 7.69 11.44 8.25
N SER A 149 8.47 10.52 8.83
CA SER A 149 9.63 10.85 9.68
C SER A 149 10.80 11.47 8.94
N GLY A 150 10.75 11.58 7.61
CA GLY A 150 11.85 12.07 6.78
C GLY A 150 12.83 11.00 6.33
N SER A 151 12.73 9.77 6.84
CA SER A 151 13.51 8.60 6.40
C SER A 151 12.71 7.73 5.44
N ASN A 152 13.33 6.71 4.84
CA ASN A 152 12.67 5.79 3.94
C ASN A 152 12.44 4.43 4.60
N SER A 153 11.23 3.92 4.50
CA SER A 153 10.88 2.54 4.79
C SER A 153 11.22 1.64 3.62
N THR A 154 11.49 0.37 3.91
CA THR A 154 11.80 -0.64 2.89
C THR A 154 10.77 -1.76 2.93
N VAL A 155 10.19 -2.11 1.79
CA VAL A 155 9.35 -3.30 1.64
C VAL A 155 10.06 -4.33 0.77
N HIS A 156 10.22 -5.55 1.28
CA HIS A 156 10.76 -6.68 0.53
C HIS A 156 9.63 -7.59 0.06
N PHE A 157 9.66 -7.95 -1.21
CA PHE A 157 8.71 -8.89 -1.81
C PHE A 157 9.34 -10.29 -1.85
N LYS A 158 8.79 -11.20 -1.05
CA LYS A 158 9.30 -12.57 -0.87
C LYS A 158 8.25 -13.60 -1.29
N SER A 159 8.68 -14.82 -1.61
CA SER A 159 7.78 -15.94 -1.88
C SER A 159 8.15 -17.14 -1.01
N TYR A 160 7.15 -17.89 -0.59
CA TYR A 160 7.37 -19.10 0.22
C TYR A 160 8.08 -20.20 -0.56
N GLU A 161 7.83 -20.33 -1.87
CA GLU A 161 8.54 -21.29 -2.73
C GLU A 161 10.07 -21.07 -2.79
N SER A 162 10.54 -19.87 -2.46
CA SER A 162 11.96 -19.52 -2.46
C SER A 162 12.76 -20.17 -1.31
N GLY A 163 12.08 -20.93 -0.44
CA GLY A 163 12.67 -21.61 0.72
C GLY A 163 12.76 -20.74 1.96
N VAL A 164 12.80 -21.40 3.12
CA VAL A 164 12.82 -20.77 4.44
C VAL A 164 14.06 -19.90 4.66
N GLU A 165 15.19 -20.28 4.06
CA GLU A 165 16.47 -19.56 4.19
C GLU A 165 16.41 -18.10 3.73
N LYS A 166 15.51 -17.77 2.82
CA LYS A 166 15.32 -16.37 2.36
C LYS A 166 14.41 -15.53 3.28
N TRP A 167 13.89 -16.13 4.34
CA TRP A 167 13.06 -15.46 5.34
C TRP A 167 13.80 -15.22 6.66
N MET A 168 15.03 -15.68 6.74
CA MET A 168 15.98 -15.40 7.81
C MET A 168 16.95 -14.30 7.37
#